data_eb208ab654670b5db5ad3b4b83df35ad
#
_entry.id   eb208ab654670b5db5ad3b4b83df35ad
#
_cell.length_a   1.000
_cell.length_b   1.000
_cell.length_c   1.000
_cell.angle_alpha   90.00
_cell.angle_beta   90.00
_cell.angle_gamma   90.00
#
_symmetry.space_group_name_H-M   'P 1'
#
loop_
_entity.id
_entity.type
_entity.pdbx_description
1 polymer ?
#
loop_
_entity_poly.entity_id
_entity_poly.type
_entity_poly.pdbx_seq_one_letter_code
_entity_poly.pdbx_strand_id
1 'polypeptide(L)'
;GRYLEKIKRIVEPLKNKEGFNLVSVEPDGDYNRTVVTLLGDPKSIIEALIPFVGKVEEEIDMNVQSGEHPRMGAVDVIPFIPIEGATMEDCVAYAEEVGERINTEFSIPIFLYAEAARQKRRVKLPTIRKGEFEGMKEKIKEDKWAPDFGKAEIHPTFGVIGVGARNPL
;
A
#
# COMPACT_ATOMS: atom_id res chain seq x y z
N GLY A 1 -6.94 15.06 -17.96
CA GLY A 1 -6.03 14.47 -18.89
C GLY A 1 -5.78 13.00 -18.60
N ARG A 2 -4.70 12.48 -19.14
CA ARG A 2 -4.32 11.06 -18.97
C ARG A 2 -4.21 10.64 -17.52
N TYR A 3 -3.65 11.51 -16.69
CA TYR A 3 -3.47 11.25 -15.26
C TYR A 3 -4.82 10.99 -14.57
N LEU A 4 -5.80 11.86 -14.81
CA LEU A 4 -7.12 11.73 -14.20
C LEU A 4 -7.89 10.51 -14.73
N GLU A 5 -7.74 10.22 -16.02
CA GLU A 5 -8.37 9.03 -16.61
C GLU A 5 -7.80 7.75 -16.03
N LYS A 6 -6.48 7.73 -15.83
CA LYS A 6 -5.80 6.59 -15.18
C LYS A 6 -6.31 6.37 -13.77
N ILE A 7 -6.44 7.46 -12.99
CA ILE A 7 -6.96 7.39 -11.62
C ILE A 7 -8.39 6.84 -11.62
N LYS A 8 -9.23 7.27 -12.54
CA LYS A 8 -10.60 6.76 -12.65
C LYS A 8 -10.63 5.26 -12.84
N ARG A 9 -9.77 4.72 -13.70
CA ARG A 9 -9.69 3.28 -13.92
C ARG A 9 -9.20 2.54 -12.68
N ILE A 10 -8.19 3.12 -12.02
CA ILE A 10 -7.58 2.51 -10.82
C ILE A 10 -8.58 2.38 -9.68
N VAL A 11 -9.41 3.40 -9.45
CA VAL A 11 -10.36 3.40 -8.33
C VAL A 11 -11.68 2.71 -8.63
N GLU A 12 -11.93 2.32 -9.87
CA GLU A 12 -13.17 1.66 -10.26
C GLU A 12 -13.54 0.46 -9.37
N PRO A 13 -12.59 -0.42 -9.00
CA PRO A 13 -12.90 -1.54 -8.11
C PRO A 13 -13.38 -1.13 -6.71
N LEU A 14 -13.22 0.14 -6.34
CA LEU A 14 -13.59 0.65 -5.03
C LEU A 14 -14.93 1.36 -5.02
N LYS A 15 -15.55 1.54 -6.18
CA LYS A 15 -16.80 2.32 -6.31
C LYS A 15 -18.02 1.42 -6.15
N ASN A 16 -19.07 2.00 -5.53
CA ASN A 16 -20.38 1.36 -5.45
C ASN A 16 -20.35 -0.04 -4.86
N LYS A 17 -19.55 -0.23 -3.80
CA LYS A 17 -19.44 -1.50 -3.11
C LYS A 17 -20.28 -1.50 -1.85
N GLU A 18 -20.84 -2.67 -1.51
CA GLU A 18 -21.50 -2.86 -0.25
C GLU A 18 -20.47 -2.99 0.86
N GLY A 19 -20.79 -2.51 2.03
CA GLY A 19 -19.99 -2.67 3.23
C GLY A 19 -19.00 -1.54 3.51
N PHE A 20 -18.66 -0.72 2.52
CA PHE A 20 -17.78 0.44 2.77
C PHE A 20 -18.06 1.57 1.78
N ASN A 21 -17.54 2.74 2.11
CA ASN A 21 -17.64 3.93 1.27
C ASN A 21 -16.28 4.36 0.79
N LEU A 22 -16.19 4.72 -0.49
CA LEU A 22 -15.05 5.45 -1.04
C LEU A 22 -15.29 6.92 -0.66
N VAL A 23 -14.59 7.37 0.39
CA VAL A 23 -14.82 8.69 0.97
C VAL A 23 -14.21 9.79 0.10
N SER A 24 -12.99 9.58 -0.36
CA SER A 24 -12.30 10.58 -1.17
C SER A 24 -11.21 9.97 -2.04
N VAL A 25 -10.93 10.66 -3.13
CA VAL A 25 -9.80 10.39 -4.00
C VAL A 25 -9.14 11.76 -4.23
N GLU A 26 -7.96 11.96 -3.69
CA GLU A 26 -7.29 13.26 -3.70
C GLU A 26 -5.96 13.20 -4.47
N PRO A 27 -5.99 13.45 -5.79
CA PRO A 27 -4.77 13.46 -6.58
C PRO A 27 -3.98 14.74 -6.36
N ASP A 28 -2.66 14.61 -6.35
CA ASP A 28 -1.72 15.73 -6.25
C ASP A 28 -0.68 15.58 -7.37
N GLY A 29 -0.81 16.40 -8.40
CA GLY A 29 0.04 16.33 -9.58
C GLY A 29 1.49 16.71 -9.31
N ASP A 30 1.74 17.65 -8.39
CA ASP A 30 3.09 18.10 -8.07
C ASP A 30 3.90 17.00 -7.37
N TYR A 31 3.27 16.28 -6.46
CA TYR A 31 3.89 15.16 -5.75
C TYR A 31 3.74 13.84 -6.50
N ASN A 32 2.94 13.82 -7.55
CA ASN A 32 2.62 12.63 -8.35
C ASN A 32 2.12 11.49 -7.46
N ARG A 33 1.19 11.80 -6.56
CA ARG A 33 0.55 10.81 -5.69
C ARG A 33 -0.94 11.08 -5.58
N THR A 34 -1.67 10.05 -5.17
CA THR A 34 -3.10 10.14 -4.92
C THR A 34 -3.38 9.51 -3.56
N VAL A 35 -4.16 10.19 -2.74
CA VAL A 35 -4.60 9.65 -1.46
C VAL A 35 -6.04 9.18 -1.62
N VAL A 36 -6.27 7.89 -1.33
CA VAL A 36 -7.59 7.28 -1.42
C VAL A 36 -8.04 6.93 -0.01
N THR A 37 -9.23 7.35 0.37
CA THR A 37 -9.76 7.10 1.71
C THR A 37 -11.00 6.22 1.65
N LEU A 38 -10.96 5.11 2.39
CA LEU A 38 -12.06 4.15 2.49
C LEU A 38 -12.52 4.10 3.95
N LEU A 39 -13.83 3.93 4.14
CA LEU A 39 -14.42 3.85 5.49
C LEU A 39 -15.53 2.81 5.50
N GLY A 40 -15.47 1.85 6.41
CA GLY A 40 -16.52 0.85 6.54
C GLY A 40 -16.03 -0.48 7.05
N ASP A 41 -16.71 -1.53 6.61
CA ASP A 41 -16.41 -2.89 7.04
C ASP A 41 -15.04 -3.35 6.53
N PRO A 42 -14.13 -3.75 7.44
CA PRO A 42 -12.77 -4.13 7.04
C PRO A 42 -12.71 -5.28 6.05
N LYS A 43 -13.55 -6.29 6.21
CA LYS A 43 -13.53 -7.47 5.33
C LYS A 43 -13.95 -7.10 3.92
N SER A 44 -14.96 -6.24 3.79
CA SER A 44 -15.41 -5.73 2.50
C SER A 44 -14.32 -4.89 1.84
N ILE A 45 -13.62 -4.09 2.63
CA ILE A 45 -12.49 -3.27 2.15
C ILE A 45 -11.36 -4.18 1.64
N ILE A 46 -10.98 -5.18 2.41
CA ILE A 46 -9.90 -6.10 2.03
C ILE A 46 -10.22 -6.80 0.71
N GLU A 47 -11.46 -7.27 0.54
CA GLU A 47 -11.88 -7.92 -0.69
C GLU A 47 -11.77 -6.99 -1.90
N ALA A 48 -12.08 -5.70 -1.72
CA ALA A 48 -12.00 -4.72 -2.80
C ALA A 48 -10.56 -4.27 -3.08
N LEU A 49 -9.68 -4.31 -2.07
CA LEU A 49 -8.29 -3.92 -2.24
C LEU A 49 -7.52 -4.84 -3.19
N ILE A 50 -7.88 -6.12 -3.26
CA ILE A 50 -7.18 -7.05 -4.13
C ILE A 50 -7.34 -6.67 -5.63
N PRO A 51 -8.56 -6.54 -6.18
CA PRO A 51 -8.70 -6.06 -7.56
C PRO A 51 -8.17 -4.63 -7.76
N PHE A 52 -8.23 -3.78 -6.71
CA PHE A 52 -7.65 -2.44 -6.78
C PHE A 52 -6.13 -2.50 -7.03
N VAL A 53 -5.41 -3.32 -6.24
CA VAL A 53 -3.96 -3.50 -6.42
C VAL A 53 -3.66 -4.05 -7.81
N GLY A 54 -4.47 -4.99 -8.29
CA GLY A 54 -4.33 -5.53 -9.64
C GLY A 54 -4.46 -4.46 -10.72
N LYS A 55 -5.39 -3.53 -10.52
CA LYS A 55 -5.59 -2.42 -11.45
C LYS A 55 -4.40 -1.45 -11.42
N VAL A 56 -3.87 -1.17 -10.23
CA VAL A 56 -2.67 -0.34 -10.11
C VAL A 56 -1.48 -1.00 -10.83
N GLU A 57 -1.33 -2.31 -10.67
CA GLU A 57 -0.26 -3.05 -11.35
C GLU A 57 -0.34 -2.91 -12.87
N GLU A 58 -1.56 -2.96 -13.41
CA GLU A 58 -1.77 -2.79 -14.85
C GLU A 58 -1.47 -1.38 -15.35
N GLU A 59 -1.80 -0.37 -14.55
CA GLU A 59 -1.81 1.03 -14.99
C GLU A 59 -0.54 1.80 -14.68
N ILE A 60 0.25 1.38 -13.68
CA ILE A 60 1.42 2.13 -13.23
C ILE A 60 2.70 1.32 -13.36
N ASP A 61 3.70 1.94 -13.98
CA ASP A 61 5.06 1.41 -14.04
C ASP A 61 5.97 2.39 -13.28
N MET A 62 6.50 1.97 -12.15
CA MET A 62 7.34 2.80 -11.30
C MET A 62 8.65 3.20 -11.98
N ASN A 63 9.09 2.50 -13.00
CA ASN A 63 10.32 2.83 -13.73
C ASN A 63 10.20 4.14 -14.52
N VAL A 64 8.96 4.58 -14.80
CA VAL A 64 8.69 5.82 -15.53
C VAL A 64 7.99 6.87 -14.67
N GLN A 65 7.79 6.60 -13.38
CA GLN A 65 7.12 7.52 -12.47
C GLN A 65 8.12 8.31 -11.63
N SER A 66 7.90 9.62 -11.52
CA SER A 66 8.69 10.48 -10.66
C SER A 66 7.77 11.52 -10.02
N GLY A 67 8.25 12.15 -8.96
CA GLY A 67 7.51 13.16 -8.22
C GLY A 67 8.29 13.58 -6.98
N GLU A 68 7.83 14.60 -6.30
CA GLU A 68 8.51 15.12 -5.11
C GLU A 68 8.24 14.30 -3.85
N HIS A 69 7.14 13.56 -3.82
CA HIS A 69 6.82 12.72 -2.67
C HIS A 69 7.66 11.44 -2.69
N PRO A 70 8.34 11.08 -1.58
CA PRO A 70 9.06 9.81 -1.49
C PRO A 70 8.09 8.64 -1.69
N ARG A 71 8.52 7.64 -2.46
CA ARG A 71 7.70 6.46 -2.71
C ARG A 71 8.58 5.24 -2.93
N MET A 72 8.09 4.08 -2.55
CA MET A 72 8.77 2.80 -2.74
C MET A 72 7.96 1.82 -3.59
N GLY A 73 6.75 2.19 -3.97
CA GLY A 73 5.89 1.34 -4.78
C GLY A 73 4.72 2.10 -5.37
N ALA A 74 4.03 1.46 -6.30
CA ALA A 74 2.91 2.05 -7.03
C ALA A 74 1.71 2.38 -6.12
N VAL A 75 1.43 1.53 -5.12
CA VAL A 75 0.46 1.84 -4.06
C VAL A 75 1.16 2.55 -2.90
N ASP A 76 2.40 2.22 -2.68
CA ASP A 76 3.25 2.72 -1.63
C ASP A 76 2.84 2.23 -0.24
N VAL A 77 1.72 2.69 0.31
CA VAL A 77 1.29 2.26 1.65
C VAL A 77 -0.21 2.02 1.73
N ILE A 78 -0.58 1.10 2.62
CA ILE A 78 -1.97 0.82 2.98
C ILE A 78 -2.05 0.80 4.51
N PRO A 79 -2.40 1.91 5.16
CA PRO A 79 -2.58 1.93 6.60
C PRO A 79 -4.01 1.61 7.02
N PHE A 80 -4.16 0.75 8.02
CA PHE A 80 -5.45 0.52 8.69
C PHE A 80 -5.48 1.36 9.95
N ILE A 81 -6.56 2.12 10.13
CA ILE A 81 -6.71 3.06 11.23
C ILE A 81 -7.95 2.69 12.02
N PRO A 82 -7.83 2.40 13.33
CA PRO A 82 -9.00 2.04 14.11
C PRO A 82 -9.91 3.24 14.33
N ILE A 83 -11.20 3.00 14.15
CA ILE A 83 -12.24 3.96 14.45
C ILE A 83 -13.26 3.24 15.33
N GLU A 84 -14.38 3.88 15.60
CA GLU A 84 -15.42 3.33 16.47
C GLU A 84 -15.71 1.87 16.15
N GLY A 85 -15.66 1.02 17.16
CA GLY A 85 -15.95 -0.40 17.04
C GLY A 85 -14.77 -1.29 16.62
N ALA A 86 -13.61 -0.71 16.35
CA ALA A 86 -12.41 -1.46 15.98
C ALA A 86 -11.27 -1.17 16.94
N THR A 87 -10.43 -2.17 17.19
CA THR A 87 -9.25 -2.03 18.03
C THR A 87 -7.99 -1.97 17.17
N MET A 88 -6.88 -1.52 17.78
CA MET A 88 -5.59 -1.55 17.11
C MET A 88 -5.19 -2.99 16.78
N GLU A 89 -5.49 -3.95 17.66
CA GLU A 89 -5.20 -5.36 17.40
C GLU A 89 -5.94 -5.87 16.17
N ASP A 90 -7.20 -5.44 15.99
CA ASP A 90 -7.97 -5.77 14.79
C ASP A 90 -7.27 -5.22 13.55
N CYS A 91 -6.80 -3.98 13.60
CA CYS A 91 -6.13 -3.35 12.47
C CYS A 91 -4.81 -4.05 12.12
N VAL A 92 -4.06 -4.51 13.13
CA VAL A 92 -2.84 -5.29 12.89
C VAL A 92 -3.19 -6.58 12.15
N ALA A 93 -4.26 -7.27 12.58
CA ALA A 93 -4.69 -8.51 11.93
C ALA A 93 -5.11 -8.26 10.47
N TYR A 94 -5.82 -7.16 10.20
CA TYR A 94 -6.20 -6.80 8.83
C TYR A 94 -4.98 -6.48 7.97
N ALA A 95 -4.00 -5.79 8.53
CA ALA A 95 -2.76 -5.48 7.81
C ALA A 95 -2.04 -6.78 7.42
N GLU A 96 -1.95 -7.73 8.33
CA GLU A 96 -1.34 -9.03 8.06
C GLU A 96 -2.09 -9.80 6.99
N GLU A 97 -3.41 -9.84 7.09
CA GLU A 97 -4.25 -10.55 6.12
C GLU A 97 -4.10 -9.95 4.71
N VAL A 98 -4.24 -8.65 4.57
CA VAL A 98 -4.16 -8.03 3.25
C VAL A 98 -2.76 -8.11 2.67
N GLY A 99 -1.74 -7.97 3.52
CA GLY A 99 -0.36 -8.09 3.08
C GLY A 99 -0.05 -9.47 2.51
N GLU A 100 -0.46 -10.51 3.22
CA GLU A 100 -0.26 -11.87 2.75
C GLU A 100 -0.99 -12.14 1.44
N ARG A 101 -2.25 -11.70 1.34
CA ARG A 101 -3.05 -11.90 0.13
C ARG A 101 -2.49 -11.18 -1.09
N ILE A 102 -2.05 -9.94 -0.91
CA ILE A 102 -1.44 -9.17 -2.00
C ILE A 102 -0.17 -9.86 -2.49
N ASN A 103 0.68 -10.30 -1.57
CA ASN A 103 1.90 -10.99 -1.96
C ASN A 103 1.59 -12.30 -2.71
N THR A 104 0.65 -13.08 -2.20
CA THR A 104 0.26 -14.36 -2.83
C THR A 104 -0.27 -14.14 -4.24
N GLU A 105 -1.10 -13.12 -4.44
CA GLU A 105 -1.76 -12.86 -5.72
C GLU A 105 -0.83 -12.21 -6.74
N PHE A 106 0.01 -11.27 -6.33
CA PHE A 106 0.75 -10.41 -7.25
C PHE A 106 2.27 -10.52 -7.14
N SER A 107 2.79 -11.30 -6.21
CA SER A 107 4.23 -11.39 -5.94
C SER A 107 4.86 -10.03 -5.60
N ILE A 108 4.10 -9.18 -4.92
CA ILE A 108 4.59 -7.89 -4.43
C ILE A 108 5.07 -8.07 -3.00
N PRO A 109 6.34 -7.74 -2.69
CA PRO A 109 6.83 -7.84 -1.31
C PRO A 109 6.13 -6.86 -0.37
N ILE A 110 5.91 -7.29 0.85
CA ILE A 110 5.18 -6.52 1.85
C ILE A 110 6.08 -6.24 3.06
N PHE A 111 6.08 -4.99 3.51
CA PHE A 111 6.68 -4.57 4.78
C PHE A 111 5.60 -4.10 5.73
N LEU A 112 5.50 -4.74 6.88
CA LEU A 112 4.56 -4.33 7.91
C LEU A 112 5.16 -3.19 8.72
N TYR A 113 4.40 -2.12 8.96
CA TYR A 113 4.92 -0.93 9.64
C TYR A 113 3.99 -0.41 10.73
N ALA A 114 4.43 0.59 11.46
CA ALA A 114 3.72 1.19 12.60
C ALA A 114 3.39 0.12 13.64
N GLU A 115 2.15 0.02 14.11
CA GLU A 115 1.78 -0.97 15.12
C GLU A 115 1.80 -2.41 14.58
N ALA A 116 1.77 -2.58 13.26
CA ALA A 116 1.87 -3.92 12.65
C ALA A 116 3.33 -4.36 12.48
N ALA A 117 4.30 -3.49 12.72
CA ALA A 117 5.72 -3.80 12.51
C ALA A 117 6.16 -4.99 13.35
N ARG A 118 6.87 -5.93 12.73
CA ARG A 118 7.46 -7.09 13.40
C ARG A 118 8.88 -6.83 13.86
N GLN A 119 9.47 -5.70 13.43
CA GLN A 119 10.82 -5.28 13.79
C GLN A 119 10.78 -3.80 14.16
N LYS A 120 11.53 -3.43 15.20
CA LYS A 120 11.57 -2.06 15.71
C LYS A 120 11.92 -1.04 14.64
N ARG A 121 12.87 -1.38 13.75
CA ARG A 121 13.31 -0.46 12.68
C ARG A 121 12.22 -0.17 11.65
N ARG A 122 11.15 -0.96 11.63
CA ARG A 122 10.05 -0.84 10.66
C ARG A 122 8.84 -0.12 11.20
N VAL A 123 8.91 0.36 12.45
CA VAL A 123 7.81 1.13 13.04
C VAL A 123 7.62 2.45 12.29
N LYS A 124 8.73 3.11 11.92
CA LYS A 124 8.68 4.38 11.21
C LYS A 124 8.80 4.17 9.70
N LEU A 125 7.76 4.54 8.99
CA LEU A 125 7.69 4.38 7.54
C LEU A 125 8.88 5.01 6.79
N PRO A 126 9.37 6.22 7.14
CA PRO A 126 10.52 6.80 6.43
C PRO A 126 11.76 5.92 6.44
N THR A 127 11.98 5.12 7.47
CA THR A 127 13.12 4.21 7.56
C THR A 127 13.02 3.10 6.49
N ILE A 128 11.81 2.55 6.31
CA ILE A 128 11.56 1.54 5.28
C ILE A 128 11.69 2.16 3.89
N ARG A 129 11.09 3.34 3.71
CA ARG A 129 11.00 4.02 2.41
C ARG A 129 12.32 4.61 1.94
N LYS A 130 13.28 4.81 2.84
CA LYS A 130 14.58 5.41 2.51
C LYS A 130 15.26 4.67 1.36
N GLY A 131 15.69 5.43 0.36
CA GLY A 131 16.24 4.91 -0.89
C GLY A 131 15.19 4.80 -1.97
N GLU A 132 13.93 4.86 -1.59
CA GLU A 132 12.77 4.84 -2.46
C GLU A 132 12.71 3.60 -3.36
N PHE A 133 11.89 3.64 -4.40
CA PHE A 133 11.77 2.53 -5.35
C PHE A 133 13.13 2.17 -5.96
N GLU A 134 13.90 3.17 -6.35
CA GLU A 134 15.18 2.96 -7.02
C GLU A 134 16.20 2.23 -6.15
N GLY A 135 16.20 2.52 -4.85
CA GLY A 135 17.13 1.88 -3.91
C GLY A 135 16.65 0.54 -3.37
N MET A 136 15.36 0.26 -3.47
CA MET A 136 14.76 -0.92 -2.86
C MET A 136 15.28 -2.23 -3.46
N LYS A 137 15.63 -2.24 -4.73
CA LYS A 137 16.13 -3.42 -5.43
C LYS A 137 17.34 -4.04 -4.71
N GLU A 138 18.27 -3.20 -4.27
CA GLU A 138 19.45 -3.68 -3.53
C GLU A 138 19.16 -3.82 -2.04
N LYS A 139 18.44 -2.87 -1.46
CA LYS A 139 18.11 -2.86 -0.03
C LYS A 139 17.39 -4.13 0.41
N ILE A 140 16.43 -4.61 -0.38
CA ILE A 140 15.60 -5.77 -0.03
C ILE A 140 16.43 -7.05 0.08
N LYS A 141 17.63 -7.07 -0.50
CA LYS A 141 18.52 -8.24 -0.43
C LYS A 141 19.29 -8.34 0.90
N GLU A 142 19.31 -7.26 1.66
CA GLU A 142 19.93 -7.27 2.99
C GLU A 142 19.03 -8.04 3.96
N ASP A 143 19.62 -8.86 4.81
CA ASP A 143 18.87 -9.69 5.76
C ASP A 143 17.90 -8.85 6.62
N LYS A 144 18.35 -7.69 7.10
CA LYS A 144 17.54 -6.81 7.94
C LYS A 144 16.36 -6.16 7.17
N TRP A 145 16.37 -6.22 5.85
CA TRP A 145 15.32 -5.69 5.01
C TRP A 145 14.58 -6.75 4.19
N ALA A 146 14.73 -8.02 4.57
CA ALA A 146 13.88 -9.07 3.99
C ALA A 146 12.41 -8.74 4.26
N PRO A 147 11.53 -8.89 3.27
CA PRO A 147 10.11 -8.52 3.45
C PRO A 147 9.43 -9.43 4.46
N ASP A 148 8.35 -8.93 5.07
CA ASP A 148 7.52 -9.73 5.97
C ASP A 148 6.75 -10.80 5.21
N PHE A 149 6.33 -10.50 3.99
CA PHE A 149 5.73 -11.49 3.08
C PHE A 149 6.41 -11.35 1.72
N GLY A 150 6.80 -12.47 1.15
CA GLY A 150 7.37 -12.53 -0.19
C GLY A 150 8.87 -12.78 -0.20
N LYS A 151 9.40 -12.90 -1.40
CA LYS A 151 10.82 -13.10 -1.64
C LYS A 151 11.56 -11.76 -1.57
N ALA A 152 12.87 -11.82 -1.35
CA ALA A 152 13.72 -10.63 -1.30
C ALA A 152 14.01 -10.09 -2.71
N GLU A 153 12.96 -9.78 -3.44
CA GLU A 153 13.02 -9.33 -4.82
C GLU A 153 11.82 -8.42 -5.10
N ILE A 154 12.06 -7.17 -5.50
CA ILE A 154 10.98 -6.23 -5.80
C ILE A 154 10.15 -6.71 -7.00
N HIS A 155 8.89 -6.29 -7.02
CA HIS A 155 8.09 -6.44 -8.24
C HIS A 155 8.67 -5.44 -9.26
N PRO A 156 9.02 -5.86 -10.47
CA PRO A 156 9.79 -5.03 -11.40
C PRO A 156 9.16 -3.70 -11.79
N THR A 157 7.84 -3.61 -11.81
CA THR A 157 7.17 -2.34 -12.16
C THR A 157 6.40 -1.73 -11.00
N PHE A 158 6.09 -2.51 -9.98
CA PHE A 158 5.28 -2.06 -8.85
C PHE A 158 6.13 -1.69 -7.62
N GLY A 159 7.26 -2.35 -7.42
CA GLY A 159 8.10 -2.16 -6.24
C GLY A 159 7.65 -3.00 -5.06
N VAL A 160 7.40 -2.36 -3.94
CA VAL A 160 6.95 -3.00 -2.69
C VAL A 160 5.79 -2.21 -2.09
N ILE A 161 5.12 -2.76 -1.07
CA ILE A 161 4.07 -2.05 -0.34
C ILE A 161 4.37 -2.09 1.16
N GLY A 162 4.18 -0.96 1.82
CA GLY A 162 4.11 -0.91 3.27
C GLY A 162 2.65 -1.06 3.69
N VAL A 163 2.36 -2.04 4.54
CA VAL A 163 1.01 -2.23 5.09
C VAL A 163 1.11 -2.07 6.59
N GLY A 164 0.28 -1.22 7.17
CA GLY A 164 0.43 -0.92 8.58
C GLY A 164 -0.88 -0.73 9.32
N ALA A 165 -0.73 -0.54 10.63
CA ALA A 165 -1.84 -0.21 11.52
C ALA A 165 -1.36 0.95 12.39
N ARG A 166 -2.13 2.04 12.42
CA ARG A 166 -1.73 3.24 13.16
C ARG A 166 -2.93 4.05 13.62
N ASN A 167 -2.69 4.90 14.60
CA ASN A 167 -3.70 5.86 15.02
C ASN A 167 -3.80 7.00 14.01
N PRO A 168 -4.91 7.74 14.00
CA PRO A 168 -5.03 8.94 13.18
C PRO A 168 -3.93 9.94 13.53
N LEU A 169 -3.52 10.72 12.55
CA LEU A 169 -2.51 11.76 12.75
C LEU A 169 -3.10 12.98 13.45
#